data_9a13dab68bfc6bff5bd69d9871f7ca15
#
_entry.id   9a13dab68bfc6bff5bd69d9871f7ca15
#
_cell.length_a   1.000
_cell.length_b   1.000
_cell.length_c   1.000
_cell.angle_alpha   90.00
_cell.angle_beta   90.00
_cell.angle_gamma   90.00
#
_symmetry.space_group_name_H-M   'P 1'
#
loop_
_entity.id
_entity.type
_entity.pdbx_description
1 polymer ?
#
loop_
_entity_poly.entity_id
_entity_poly.type
_entity_poly.pdbx_seq_one_letter_code
_entity_poly.pdbx_strand_id
1 'polypeptide(L)'
;KSFNFKYNFIKLYGGKNKYGQAIYSNYKIIDEGEIEFPNSSNNVIFADIVKGKDTMRVYSMHLQSIKISTDIHEKIDEEKSKFIFKRLSEAFTVQQQQAELIKKHFEDCKFSKIICGDLNNSAFSYVYRTIKGDMKDAFEQAGTGFGKSYNYKYYPARIDYVFVEENIEVKEFKSIETFQQ
;
A
#
# COMPACT_ATOMS: atom_id res chain seq x y z
N LYS A 1 23.66 -4.77 -4.41
CA LYS A 1 23.54 -6.17 -3.96
C LYS A 1 22.31 -6.74 -4.63
N SER A 2 22.44 -7.79 -5.45
CA SER A 2 21.31 -8.53 -5.97
C SER A 2 20.70 -9.34 -4.82
N PHE A 3 19.40 -9.15 -4.56
CA PHE A 3 18.67 -10.01 -3.63
C PHE A 3 18.38 -11.33 -4.36
N ASN A 4 18.85 -12.45 -3.81
CA ASN A 4 18.69 -13.76 -4.43
C ASN A 4 17.50 -14.49 -3.78
N PHE A 5 16.27 -14.10 -4.17
CA PHE A 5 15.05 -14.80 -3.75
C PHE A 5 14.80 -16.01 -4.65
N LYS A 6 14.29 -17.11 -4.07
CA LYS A 6 14.00 -18.36 -4.79
C LYS A 6 12.73 -18.28 -5.64
N TYR A 7 11.76 -17.47 -5.20
CA TYR A 7 10.45 -17.32 -5.83
C TYR A 7 10.12 -15.84 -5.96
N ASN A 8 9.39 -15.51 -7.02
CA ASN A 8 8.88 -14.15 -7.21
C ASN A 8 7.60 -14.18 -8.02
N PHE A 9 6.74 -13.22 -7.76
CA PHE A 9 5.62 -12.84 -8.62
C PHE A 9 5.80 -11.38 -9.00
N ILE A 10 5.86 -11.09 -10.29
CA ILE A 10 6.13 -9.75 -10.82
C ILE A 10 5.05 -9.41 -11.84
N LYS A 11 4.34 -8.33 -11.59
CA LYS A 11 3.35 -7.79 -12.53
C LYS A 11 3.81 -6.42 -13.02
N LEU A 12 4.07 -6.32 -14.31
CA LEU A 12 4.55 -5.08 -14.96
C LEU A 12 3.58 -4.60 -16.00
N TYR A 13 3.42 -3.30 -16.09
CA TYR A 13 2.62 -2.57 -17.06
C TYR A 13 3.46 -1.56 -17.82
N GLY A 14 2.85 -0.96 -18.86
CA GLY A 14 3.48 0.05 -19.70
C GLY A 14 4.29 -0.54 -20.87
N GLY A 15 4.67 0.35 -21.78
CA GLY A 15 5.45 0.01 -22.97
C GLY A 15 6.95 0.14 -22.72
N LYS A 16 7.57 1.25 -23.17
CA LYS A 16 9.01 1.52 -22.97
C LYS A 16 9.38 1.72 -21.49
N ASN A 17 8.55 2.42 -20.74
CA ASN A 17 8.71 2.61 -19.30
C ASN A 17 7.81 1.62 -18.58
N LYS A 18 8.41 0.57 -18.03
CA LYS A 18 7.69 -0.43 -17.24
C LYS A 18 7.58 0.03 -15.79
N TYR A 19 6.39 -0.11 -15.22
CA TYR A 19 6.09 0.08 -13.81
C TYR A 19 5.24 -1.09 -13.33
N GLY A 20 5.18 -1.31 -12.05
CA GLY A 20 4.39 -2.40 -11.49
C GLY A 20 4.77 -2.75 -10.08
N GLN A 21 4.38 -3.93 -9.68
CA GLN A 21 4.59 -4.45 -8.34
C GLN A 21 5.26 -5.82 -8.41
N ALA A 22 5.91 -6.21 -7.32
CA ALA A 22 6.56 -7.50 -7.21
C ALA A 22 6.51 -8.00 -5.76
N ILE A 23 6.33 -9.31 -5.62
CA ILE A 23 6.47 -10.05 -4.37
C ILE A 23 7.62 -11.02 -4.54
N TYR A 24 8.61 -10.93 -3.67
CA TYR A 24 9.77 -11.83 -3.64
C TYR A 24 9.75 -12.66 -2.38
N SER A 25 10.04 -13.96 -2.50
CA SER A 25 10.02 -14.88 -1.37
C SER A 25 11.13 -15.93 -1.43
N ASN A 26 11.66 -16.30 -0.27
CA ASN A 26 12.47 -17.51 -0.11
C ASN A 26 11.63 -18.75 0.12
N TYR A 27 10.34 -18.60 0.37
CA TYR A 27 9.37 -19.67 0.54
C TYR A 27 8.56 -19.85 -0.73
N LYS A 28 8.05 -21.08 -0.95
CA LYS A 28 7.32 -21.42 -2.16
C LYS A 28 6.04 -20.61 -2.29
N ILE A 29 5.83 -20.01 -3.46
CA ILE A 29 4.57 -19.44 -3.89
C ILE A 29 3.74 -20.57 -4.53
N ILE A 30 2.50 -20.76 -4.10
CA ILE A 30 1.60 -21.83 -4.59
C ILE A 30 0.43 -21.29 -5.38
N ASP A 31 0.08 -20.02 -5.19
CA ASP A 31 -0.95 -19.31 -5.94
C ASP A 31 -0.58 -17.83 -5.99
N GLU A 32 -1.01 -17.13 -7.04
CA GLU A 32 -0.71 -15.72 -7.26
C GLU A 32 -1.81 -15.09 -8.12
N GLY A 33 -2.03 -13.81 -7.94
CA GLY A 33 -3.05 -13.09 -8.70
C GLY A 33 -3.04 -11.59 -8.48
N GLU A 34 -4.05 -10.95 -9.03
CA GLU A 34 -4.18 -9.52 -9.11
C GLU A 34 -5.62 -9.08 -8.87
N ILE A 35 -5.79 -7.93 -8.24
CA ILE A 35 -7.04 -7.17 -8.16
C ILE A 35 -6.85 -5.94 -9.03
N GLU A 36 -7.47 -5.94 -10.20
CA GLU A 36 -7.45 -4.82 -11.13
C GLU A 36 -8.49 -3.76 -10.71
N PHE A 37 -8.12 -2.50 -10.82
CA PHE A 37 -9.03 -1.39 -10.58
C PHE A 37 -9.52 -0.81 -11.90
N PRO A 38 -10.84 -0.68 -12.12
CA PRO A 38 -11.37 -0.09 -13.34
C PRO A 38 -10.79 1.31 -13.61
N ASN A 39 -10.33 1.54 -14.83
CA ASN A 39 -9.83 2.84 -15.31
C ASN A 39 -8.63 3.39 -14.49
N SER A 40 -7.85 2.53 -13.86
CA SER A 40 -6.68 2.90 -13.07
C SER A 40 -5.45 2.11 -13.51
N SER A 41 -4.28 2.74 -13.41
CA SER A 41 -2.99 2.06 -13.52
C SER A 41 -2.50 1.50 -12.19
N ASN A 42 -3.22 1.77 -11.12
CA ASN A 42 -2.97 1.21 -9.80
C ASN A 42 -3.63 -0.17 -9.70
N ASN A 43 -3.08 -1.03 -8.87
CA ASN A 43 -3.58 -2.38 -8.66
C ASN A 43 -3.13 -2.93 -7.31
N VAL A 44 -3.59 -4.13 -7.00
CA VAL A 44 -3.09 -4.97 -5.92
C VAL A 44 -2.66 -6.30 -6.52
N ILE A 45 -1.50 -6.81 -6.13
CA ILE A 45 -1.10 -8.18 -6.41
C ILE A 45 -1.07 -8.98 -5.12
N PHE A 46 -1.26 -10.30 -5.21
CA PHE A 46 -1.13 -11.18 -4.06
C PHE A 46 -0.40 -12.46 -4.43
N ALA A 47 0.18 -13.09 -3.40
CA ALA A 47 0.81 -14.39 -3.51
C ALA A 47 0.54 -15.22 -2.24
N ASP A 48 0.19 -16.48 -2.43
CA ASP A 48 0.05 -17.46 -1.36
C ASP A 48 1.38 -18.15 -1.11
N ILE A 49 1.93 -17.91 0.06
CA ILE A 49 3.28 -18.33 0.43
C ILE A 49 3.21 -19.42 1.50
N VAL A 50 3.87 -20.55 1.25
CA VAL A 50 3.93 -21.69 2.18
C VAL A 50 5.20 -21.64 3.01
N LYS A 51 5.05 -21.60 4.33
CA LYS A 51 6.15 -21.68 5.31
C LYS A 51 5.90 -22.84 6.28
N GLY A 52 6.60 -23.94 6.08
CA GLY A 52 6.37 -25.16 6.86
C GLY A 52 4.98 -25.77 6.56
N LYS A 53 4.10 -25.78 7.55
CA LYS A 53 2.72 -26.25 7.42
C LYS A 53 1.70 -25.12 7.21
N ASP A 54 2.15 -23.88 7.34
CA ASP A 54 1.29 -22.72 7.28
C ASP A 54 1.31 -22.10 5.90
N THR A 55 0.16 -21.60 5.45
CA THR A 55 0.03 -20.78 4.25
C THR A 55 -0.45 -19.40 4.66
N MET A 56 0.18 -18.37 4.09
CA MET A 56 -0.21 -16.99 4.28
C MET A 56 -0.35 -16.30 2.93
N ARG A 57 -1.33 -15.42 2.79
CA ARG A 57 -1.49 -14.55 1.62
C ARG A 57 -0.83 -13.21 1.87
N VAL A 58 0.13 -12.87 1.04
CA VAL A 58 0.82 -11.59 1.06
C VAL A 58 0.26 -10.73 -0.07
N TYR A 59 -0.16 -9.51 0.27
CA TYR A 59 -0.61 -8.50 -0.69
C TYR A 59 0.43 -7.40 -0.83
N SER A 60 0.65 -6.96 -2.06
CA SER A 60 1.33 -5.70 -2.38
C SER A 60 0.34 -4.79 -3.08
N MET A 61 0.16 -3.57 -2.58
CA MET A 61 -0.83 -2.65 -3.11
C MET A 61 -0.29 -1.25 -3.34
N HIS A 62 -0.87 -0.60 -4.34
CA HIS A 62 -0.63 0.81 -4.60
C HIS A 62 -1.95 1.44 -5.03
N LEU A 63 -2.52 2.28 -4.16
CA LEU A 63 -3.80 2.94 -4.40
C LEU A 63 -3.63 4.25 -5.16
N GLN A 64 -4.75 4.80 -5.60
CA GLN A 64 -4.80 6.04 -6.36
C GLN A 64 -4.07 7.19 -5.65
N SER A 65 -3.08 7.77 -6.32
CA SER A 65 -2.41 8.98 -5.84
C SER A 65 -3.27 10.21 -6.02
N ILE A 66 -3.17 11.16 -5.09
CA ILE A 66 -3.87 12.44 -5.15
C ILE A 66 -3.35 13.33 -6.28
N LYS A 67 -2.08 13.12 -6.71
CA LYS A 67 -1.42 13.88 -7.80
C LYS A 67 -1.49 15.40 -7.62
N ILE A 68 -1.31 15.87 -6.39
CA ILE A 68 -1.14 17.30 -6.11
C ILE A 68 0.35 17.59 -6.15
N SER A 69 0.76 18.54 -7.00
CA SER A 69 2.16 19.01 -7.01
C SER A 69 2.49 19.65 -5.67
N THR A 70 3.64 19.27 -5.10
CA THR A 70 4.16 19.85 -3.86
C THR A 70 4.72 21.26 -4.06
N ASP A 71 4.82 21.73 -5.31
CA ASP A 71 5.36 23.05 -5.68
C ASP A 71 4.35 24.20 -5.50
N ILE A 72 3.39 24.07 -4.58
CA ILE A 72 2.49 25.16 -4.22
C ILE A 72 3.26 26.19 -3.39
N HIS A 73 4.23 26.86 -4.03
CA HIS A 73 4.97 27.99 -3.46
C HIS A 73 4.27 29.34 -3.68
N GLU A 74 3.26 29.37 -4.53
CA GLU A 74 2.48 30.55 -4.81
C GLU A 74 1.32 30.70 -3.82
N LYS A 75 0.91 31.94 -3.59
CA LYS A 75 -0.30 32.22 -2.80
C LYS A 75 -1.46 31.37 -3.32
N ILE A 76 -2.06 30.61 -2.41
CA ILE A 76 -3.26 29.83 -2.71
C ILE A 76 -4.41 30.84 -2.84
N ASP A 77 -4.85 31.07 -4.06
CA ASP A 77 -6.05 31.82 -4.35
C ASP A 77 -7.30 30.92 -4.31
N GLU A 78 -8.47 31.51 -4.47
CA GLU A 78 -9.74 30.80 -4.41
C GLU A 78 -9.87 29.74 -5.52
N GLU A 79 -9.37 30.00 -6.73
CA GLU A 79 -9.43 29.06 -7.84
C GLU A 79 -8.53 27.85 -7.62
N LYS A 80 -7.31 28.08 -7.14
CA LYS A 80 -6.39 26.99 -6.77
C LYS A 80 -6.95 26.16 -5.62
N SER A 81 -7.58 26.78 -4.63
CA SER A 81 -8.22 26.08 -3.53
C SER A 81 -9.36 25.17 -4.03
N LYS A 82 -10.22 25.66 -4.91
CA LYS A 82 -11.31 24.88 -5.54
C LYS A 82 -10.75 23.72 -6.37
N PHE A 83 -9.69 23.95 -7.12
CA PHE A 83 -9.03 22.93 -7.92
C PHE A 83 -8.44 21.82 -7.06
N ILE A 84 -7.72 22.18 -5.99
CA ILE A 84 -7.15 21.21 -5.03
C ILE A 84 -8.26 20.40 -4.37
N PHE A 85 -9.31 21.07 -3.89
CA PHE A 85 -10.45 20.40 -3.26
C PHE A 85 -11.13 19.38 -4.21
N LYS A 86 -11.34 19.77 -5.47
CA LYS A 86 -11.89 18.88 -6.50
C LYS A 86 -11.00 17.65 -6.71
N ARG A 87 -9.68 17.84 -6.84
CA ARG A 87 -8.71 16.75 -7.00
C ARG A 87 -8.70 15.79 -5.81
N LEU A 88 -8.73 16.33 -4.59
CA LEU A 88 -8.82 15.54 -3.36
C LEU A 88 -10.10 14.71 -3.33
N SER A 89 -11.25 15.33 -3.62
CA SER A 89 -12.54 14.66 -3.63
C SER A 89 -12.60 13.52 -4.65
N GLU A 90 -12.11 13.76 -5.87
CA GLU A 90 -12.02 12.75 -6.93
C GLU A 90 -11.11 11.58 -6.50
N ALA A 91 -9.92 11.87 -5.99
CA ALA A 91 -8.98 10.85 -5.54
C ALA A 91 -9.54 10.01 -4.39
N PHE A 92 -10.16 10.64 -3.40
CA PHE A 92 -10.76 9.95 -2.26
C PHE A 92 -11.93 9.06 -2.66
N THR A 93 -12.75 9.50 -3.62
CA THR A 93 -13.83 8.67 -4.18
C THR A 93 -13.29 7.42 -4.86
N VAL A 94 -12.24 7.56 -5.67
CA VAL A 94 -11.59 6.41 -6.32
C VAL A 94 -10.94 5.49 -5.29
N GLN A 95 -10.21 6.03 -4.31
CA GLN A 95 -9.59 5.26 -3.25
C GLN A 95 -10.62 4.49 -2.41
N GLN A 96 -11.78 5.09 -2.13
CA GLN A 96 -12.86 4.40 -1.43
C GLN A 96 -13.32 3.16 -2.22
N GLN A 97 -13.60 3.31 -3.51
CA GLN A 97 -14.01 2.20 -4.37
C GLN A 97 -12.94 1.10 -4.42
N GLN A 98 -11.66 1.49 -4.52
CA GLN A 98 -10.54 0.55 -4.46
C GLN A 98 -10.49 -0.21 -3.14
N ALA A 99 -10.65 0.48 -2.01
CA ALA A 99 -10.63 -0.12 -0.68
C ALA A 99 -11.79 -1.11 -0.48
N GLU A 100 -12.98 -0.82 -1.00
CA GLU A 100 -14.14 -1.71 -0.93
C GLU A 100 -13.96 -2.97 -1.79
N LEU A 101 -13.37 -2.86 -2.98
CA LEU A 101 -13.01 -4.02 -3.82
C LEU A 101 -11.98 -4.92 -3.11
N ILE A 102 -10.96 -4.32 -2.51
CA ILE A 102 -9.93 -5.04 -1.76
C ILE A 102 -10.56 -5.76 -0.56
N LYS A 103 -11.40 -5.06 0.22
CA LYS A 103 -12.07 -5.64 1.38
C LYS A 103 -12.88 -6.88 1.00
N LYS A 104 -13.65 -6.81 -0.08
CA LYS A 104 -14.40 -7.95 -0.60
C LYS A 104 -13.48 -9.14 -0.92
N HIS A 105 -12.34 -8.90 -1.54
CA HIS A 105 -11.37 -9.95 -1.83
C HIS A 105 -10.74 -10.54 -0.55
N PHE A 106 -10.60 -9.74 0.52
CA PHE A 106 -10.11 -10.23 1.80
C PHE A 106 -11.09 -11.17 2.49
N GLU A 107 -12.39 -10.93 2.34
CA GLU A 107 -13.46 -11.76 2.91
C GLU A 107 -13.45 -13.19 2.34
N ASP A 108 -13.05 -13.35 1.09
CA ASP A 108 -12.92 -14.65 0.42
C ASP A 108 -11.60 -15.38 0.74
N CYS A 109 -10.65 -14.71 1.40
CA CYS A 109 -9.34 -15.27 1.72
C CYS A 109 -9.38 -16.13 2.99
N LYS A 110 -9.03 -17.42 2.86
CA LYS A 110 -8.98 -18.37 3.97
C LYS A 110 -7.66 -18.38 4.76
N PHE A 111 -6.65 -17.71 4.24
CA PHE A 111 -5.31 -17.70 4.84
C PHE A 111 -5.12 -16.46 5.68
N SER A 112 -4.21 -16.54 6.67
CA SER A 112 -3.74 -15.35 7.36
C SER A 112 -3.11 -14.37 6.38
N LYS A 113 -3.43 -13.08 6.51
CA LYS A 113 -3.04 -12.04 5.58
C LYS A 113 -1.89 -11.18 6.11
N ILE A 114 -0.97 -10.84 5.23
CA ILE A 114 0.00 -9.77 5.40
C ILE A 114 -0.21 -8.80 4.24
N ILE A 115 -0.41 -7.52 4.56
CA ILE A 115 -0.70 -6.49 3.57
C ILE A 115 0.40 -5.45 3.62
N CYS A 116 1.02 -5.17 2.49
CA CYS A 116 2.06 -4.16 2.36
C CYS A 116 1.69 -3.21 1.23
N GLY A 117 1.90 -1.91 1.42
CA GLY A 117 1.74 -1.02 0.28
C GLY A 117 1.47 0.43 0.61
N ASP A 118 1.47 1.21 -0.47
CA ASP A 118 1.17 2.62 -0.49
C ASP A 118 -0.35 2.83 -0.63
N LEU A 119 -0.98 3.32 0.44
CA LEU A 119 -2.39 3.69 0.43
C LEU A 119 -2.62 5.11 -0.10
N ASN A 120 -1.56 5.86 -0.33
CA ASN A 120 -1.62 7.28 -0.71
C ASN A 120 -2.56 8.11 0.19
N ASN A 121 -2.73 7.69 1.44
CA ASN A 121 -3.62 8.32 2.42
C ASN A 121 -3.11 8.10 3.85
N SER A 122 -3.59 8.93 4.78
CA SER A 122 -3.17 8.90 6.18
C SER A 122 -3.88 7.81 6.99
N ALA A 123 -3.34 7.48 8.18
CA ALA A 123 -3.94 6.56 9.13
C ALA A 123 -5.32 7.00 9.68
N PHE A 124 -5.72 8.25 9.45
CA PHE A 124 -7.03 8.78 9.86
C PHE A 124 -8.12 8.58 8.79
N SER A 125 -7.74 8.12 7.60
CA SER A 125 -8.63 8.01 6.45
C SER A 125 -9.62 6.85 6.55
N TYR A 126 -10.71 6.96 5.79
CA TYR A 126 -11.64 5.85 5.57
C TYR A 126 -10.94 4.64 4.96
N VAL A 127 -10.07 4.88 3.99
CA VAL A 127 -9.31 3.86 3.27
C VAL A 127 -8.45 3.02 4.21
N TYR A 128 -7.67 3.69 5.08
CA TYR A 128 -6.87 3.01 6.09
C TYR A 128 -7.73 2.12 6.99
N ARG A 129 -8.82 2.65 7.54
CA ARG A 129 -9.72 1.87 8.41
C ARG A 129 -10.36 0.69 7.71
N THR A 130 -10.77 0.88 6.46
CA THR A 130 -11.42 -0.17 5.64
C THR A 130 -10.46 -1.30 5.32
N ILE A 131 -9.22 -0.99 4.93
CA ILE A 131 -8.20 -1.99 4.58
C ILE A 131 -7.63 -2.66 5.83
N LYS A 132 -7.33 -1.89 6.87
CA LYS A 132 -6.82 -2.43 8.14
C LYS A 132 -7.84 -3.37 8.78
N GLY A 133 -9.12 -2.97 8.83
CA GLY A 133 -10.13 -3.72 9.58
C GLY A 133 -9.66 -4.04 11.00
N ASP A 134 -9.77 -5.32 11.39
CA ASP A 134 -9.32 -5.81 12.70
C ASP A 134 -7.83 -6.17 12.75
N MET A 135 -7.10 -6.06 11.64
CA MET A 135 -5.66 -6.36 11.60
C MET A 135 -4.84 -5.35 12.42
N LYS A 136 -3.64 -5.77 12.81
CA LYS A 136 -2.64 -4.91 13.47
C LYS A 136 -1.86 -4.12 12.42
N ASP A 137 -1.61 -2.84 12.69
CA ASP A 137 -0.62 -2.06 11.98
C ASP A 137 0.76 -2.35 12.58
N ALA A 138 1.68 -2.88 11.77
CA ALA A 138 2.99 -3.30 12.24
C ALA A 138 3.83 -2.14 12.83
N PHE A 139 3.66 -0.92 12.31
CA PHE A 139 4.30 0.25 12.88
C PHE A 139 3.72 0.60 14.26
N GLU A 140 2.41 0.51 14.45
CA GLU A 140 1.77 0.76 15.76
C GLU A 140 2.19 -0.28 16.80
N GLN A 141 2.53 -1.51 16.38
CA GLN A 141 2.95 -2.59 17.27
C GLN A 141 4.42 -2.47 17.70
N ALA A 142 5.32 -2.11 16.81
CA ALA A 142 6.77 -2.23 17.05
C ALA A 142 7.61 -1.10 16.43
N GLY A 143 6.97 -0.08 15.86
CA GLY A 143 7.65 1.07 15.29
C GLY A 143 7.96 2.14 16.34
N THR A 144 8.85 3.05 15.96
CA THR A 144 9.22 4.22 16.76
C THR A 144 9.15 5.50 15.94
N GLY A 145 8.94 6.63 16.60
CA GLY A 145 8.85 7.93 15.96
C GLY A 145 7.55 8.14 15.19
N PHE A 146 7.61 8.83 14.04
CA PHE A 146 6.42 9.19 13.24
C PHE A 146 6.09 8.21 12.12
N GLY A 147 6.95 7.21 11.86
CA GLY A 147 6.75 6.24 10.79
C GLY A 147 6.72 6.87 9.40
N LYS A 148 7.40 7.99 9.20
CA LYS A 148 7.43 8.73 7.95
C LYS A 148 7.84 7.82 6.79
N SER A 149 7.02 7.76 5.77
CA SER A 149 7.31 7.06 4.52
C SER A 149 7.30 7.98 3.30
N TYR A 150 6.69 9.15 3.41
CA TYR A 150 6.67 10.16 2.36
C TYR A 150 7.22 11.50 2.85
N ASN A 151 8.08 12.13 2.05
CA ASN A 151 8.75 13.37 2.40
C ASN A 151 7.96 14.61 1.96
N TYR A 152 6.87 14.91 2.66
CA TYR A 152 6.20 16.19 2.48
C TYR A 152 7.07 17.31 3.06
N LYS A 153 7.23 18.40 2.32
CA LYS A 153 8.14 19.52 2.64
C LYS A 153 7.93 20.10 4.05
N TYR A 154 6.72 20.08 4.56
CA TYR A 154 6.37 20.75 5.81
C TYR A 154 5.88 19.80 6.90
N TYR A 155 5.70 18.52 6.57
CA TYR A 155 5.17 17.61 7.57
C TYR A 155 5.44 16.13 7.18
N PRO A 156 5.85 15.32 8.15
CA PRO A 156 6.07 13.90 7.89
C PRO A 156 4.74 13.20 7.61
N ALA A 157 4.63 12.53 6.48
CA ALA A 157 3.47 11.73 6.14
C ALA A 157 3.81 10.23 6.15
N ARG A 158 2.94 9.44 6.76
CA ARG A 158 2.95 7.99 6.62
C ARG A 158 1.79 7.60 5.70
N ILE A 159 2.12 7.09 4.53
CA ILE A 159 1.17 6.65 3.50
C ILE A 159 1.41 5.19 3.11
N ASP A 160 2.56 4.63 3.49
CA ASP A 160 2.89 3.22 3.34
C ASP A 160 2.65 2.48 4.64
N TYR A 161 2.06 1.30 4.55
CA TYR A 161 1.62 0.52 5.69
C TYR A 161 1.96 -0.95 5.53
N VAL A 162 2.12 -1.61 6.68
CA VAL A 162 2.17 -3.06 6.78
C VAL A 162 1.12 -3.48 7.80
N PHE A 163 0.10 -4.21 7.35
CA PHE A 163 -0.91 -4.79 8.22
C PHE A 163 -0.73 -6.30 8.31
N VAL A 164 -0.97 -6.85 9.48
CA VAL A 164 -0.86 -8.27 9.75
C VAL A 164 -2.06 -8.76 10.56
N GLU A 165 -2.48 -9.99 10.32
CA GLU A 165 -3.55 -10.63 11.13
C GLU A 165 -3.18 -10.68 12.61
N GLU A 166 -4.19 -10.70 13.48
CA GLU A 166 -4.00 -10.68 14.93
C GLU A 166 -3.09 -11.79 15.47
N ASN A 167 -3.11 -12.97 14.84
CA ASN A 167 -2.29 -14.11 15.22
C ASN A 167 -0.81 -13.98 14.82
N ILE A 168 -0.44 -12.95 14.06
CA ILE A 168 0.94 -12.69 13.64
C ILE A 168 1.60 -11.73 14.65
N GLU A 169 2.70 -12.15 15.24
CA GLU A 169 3.50 -11.32 16.13
C GLU A 169 4.42 -10.40 15.33
N VAL A 170 4.40 -9.09 15.63
CA VAL A 170 5.34 -8.11 15.08
C VAL A 170 6.45 -7.88 16.10
N LYS A 171 7.63 -8.42 15.84
CA LYS A 171 8.79 -8.31 16.77
C LYS A 171 9.54 -7.01 16.64
N GLU A 172 9.62 -6.47 15.43
CA GLU A 172 10.37 -5.25 15.15
C GLU A 172 9.82 -4.59 13.87
N PHE A 173 9.82 -3.26 13.86
CA PHE A 173 9.54 -2.46 12.70
C PHE A 173 10.55 -1.32 12.58
N LYS A 174 11.19 -1.18 11.43
CA LYS A 174 12.16 -0.11 11.15
C LYS A 174 11.78 0.66 9.91
N SER A 175 11.64 1.96 10.05
CA SER A 175 11.59 2.88 8.91
C SER A 175 13.02 3.18 8.45
N ILE A 176 13.31 2.96 7.17
CA ILE A 176 14.63 3.22 6.59
C ILE A 176 14.56 4.55 5.86
N GLU A 177 15.18 5.59 6.43
CA GLU A 177 15.13 6.96 5.90
C GLU A 177 16.20 7.26 4.83
N THR A 178 17.03 6.29 4.46
CA THR A 178 18.19 6.46 3.56
C THR A 178 17.83 6.55 2.08
N PHE A 179 16.60 6.24 1.68
CA PHE A 179 16.13 6.39 0.32
C PHE A 179 15.20 7.60 0.24
N GLN A 180 15.74 8.71 -0.24
CA GLN A 180 14.90 9.83 -0.68
C GLN A 180 14.34 9.48 -2.06
N GLN A 181 13.03 9.49 -2.17
CA GLN A 181 12.33 9.48 -3.45
C GLN A 181 12.35 10.86 -4.08
#